data_87e20b75857e85a0a5e1f4617b3826c0
#
_entry.id   87e20b75857e85a0a5e1f4617b3826c0
#
_cell.length_a   1.000
_cell.length_b   1.000
_cell.length_c   1.000
_cell.angle_alpha   90.00
_cell.angle_beta   90.00
_cell.angle_gamma   90.00
#
_symmetry.space_group_name_H-M   'P 1'
#
loop_
_entity.id
_entity.type
_entity.pdbx_description
1 polymer ?
#
loop_
_entity_poly.entity_id
_entity_poly.type
_entity_poly.pdbx_seq_one_letter_code
_entity_poly.pdbx_strand_id
1 'polypeptide(L)'
;SPEMIQRINDLVFAPEAVASTDNPEEDDSVNQEDSEDPLSAQPTEKSENRGTLILDATCCPADIHYPTDAGLLNHARELVEKMIDLLYPAARDLYPEKPRTYRQQARKRYLAYIKKRTHTVRETRMVLRGNLQYIQRDIGYIEKMVAHGVSLSLLGNDLYRKLLVIQELCRQQWDMYVRKSHQIEDRSVSIDQPHVRPIVRGKAGCPTEFGAKVIAGLVSGYAFLMKADWNNYSESRSLKQAVEEYKETFGFYPKTILADRAYPGRENWLWCTSLGIRLSGPRLGRKSAEEK
;
A
#
# COMPACT_ATOMS: atom_id res chain seq x y z
N SER A 1 6.16 -10.56 7.86
CA SER A 1 5.43 -10.47 6.58
C SER A 1 3.93 -10.57 6.88
N PRO A 2 3.03 -10.09 6.00
CA PRO A 2 1.58 -10.26 6.17
C PRO A 2 1.17 -11.72 6.38
N GLU A 3 1.82 -12.65 5.67
CA GLU A 3 1.62 -14.09 5.80
C GLU A 3 1.93 -14.65 7.20
N MET A 4 2.92 -14.08 7.89
CA MET A 4 3.26 -14.50 9.26
C MET A 4 2.21 -14.02 10.26
N ILE A 5 1.65 -12.82 10.08
CA ILE A 5 0.54 -12.30 10.91
C ILE A 5 -0.70 -13.14 10.67
N GLN A 6 -0.99 -13.51 9.42
CA GLN A 6 -2.10 -14.40 9.08
C GLN A 6 -1.94 -15.75 9.76
N ARG A 7 -0.77 -16.39 9.69
CA ARG A 7 -0.49 -17.67 10.37
C ARG A 7 -0.62 -17.61 11.89
N ILE A 8 -0.25 -16.48 12.50
CA ILE A 8 -0.45 -16.27 13.95
C ILE A 8 -1.94 -16.15 14.26
N ASN A 9 -2.70 -15.40 13.45
CA ASN A 9 -4.14 -15.32 13.60
C ASN A 9 -4.81 -16.69 13.45
N ASP A 10 -4.44 -17.47 12.44
CA ASP A 10 -4.95 -18.82 12.20
C ASP A 10 -4.66 -19.77 13.37
N LEU A 11 -3.48 -19.65 14.02
CA LEU A 11 -3.09 -20.45 15.18
C LEU A 11 -3.82 -20.05 16.46
N VAL A 12 -4.07 -18.74 16.66
CA VAL A 12 -4.71 -18.23 17.89
C VAL A 12 -6.23 -18.40 17.84
N PHE A 13 -6.82 -18.40 16.65
CA PHE A 13 -8.27 -18.42 16.45
C PHE A 13 -8.76 -19.64 15.67
N ALA A 14 -7.95 -20.72 15.59
CA ALA A 14 -8.47 -22.02 15.14
C ALA A 14 -9.72 -22.33 15.97
N PRO A 15 -10.86 -22.67 15.35
CA PRO A 15 -12.06 -23.01 16.09
C PRO A 15 -11.72 -24.21 17.00
N GLU A 16 -11.62 -23.97 18.31
CA GLU A 16 -11.64 -25.06 19.26
C GLU A 16 -12.93 -25.83 19.01
N ALA A 17 -12.79 -27.09 18.66
CA ALA A 17 -13.88 -28.00 18.64
C ALA A 17 -14.48 -27.94 20.05
N VAL A 18 -15.66 -27.34 20.17
CA VAL A 18 -16.43 -27.34 21.42
C VAL A 18 -16.67 -28.75 21.80
N ALA A 19 -15.88 -29.24 22.73
CA ALA A 19 -16.16 -30.52 23.40
C ALA A 19 -17.44 -30.32 24.19
N SER A 20 -18.51 -30.86 23.67
CA SER A 20 -19.79 -31.02 24.37
C SER A 20 -19.56 -31.96 25.56
N THR A 21 -19.55 -31.39 26.76
CA THR A 21 -19.73 -32.14 27.98
C THR A 21 -21.22 -32.41 28.13
N ASP A 22 -21.68 -33.55 27.57
CA ASP A 22 -22.93 -34.12 27.94
C ASP A 22 -22.77 -34.89 29.26
N ASN A 23 -23.56 -34.48 30.24
CA ASN A 23 -23.85 -35.28 31.40
C ASN A 23 -25.15 -36.07 31.10
N PRO A 24 -25.22 -37.39 31.37
CA PRO A 24 -26.38 -38.18 31.06
C PRO A 24 -27.39 -38.17 32.20
N GLU A 25 -28.65 -37.89 31.92
CA GLU A 25 -29.77 -38.41 32.74
C GLU A 25 -30.73 -39.20 31.81
N GLU A 26 -30.98 -40.41 32.27
CA GLU A 26 -31.82 -41.43 31.73
C GLU A 26 -33.31 -41.01 31.68
N ASP A 27 -34.07 -41.39 30.69
CA ASP A 27 -35.22 -42.25 30.88
C ASP A 27 -35.86 -42.73 29.57
N ASP A 28 -36.47 -43.85 29.71
CA ASP A 28 -36.99 -44.90 28.84
C ASP A 28 -38.05 -44.53 27.78
N SER A 29 -38.02 -45.35 26.76
CA SER A 29 -39.12 -46.13 26.16
C SER A 29 -39.68 -45.77 24.76
N VAL A 30 -39.51 -46.83 23.93
CA VAL A 30 -40.44 -47.52 23.01
C VAL A 30 -40.65 -47.00 21.57
N ASN A 31 -40.03 -47.82 20.68
CA ASN A 31 -40.46 -48.32 19.36
C ASN A 31 -41.55 -47.61 18.55
N GLN A 32 -41.26 -47.36 17.27
CA GLN A 32 -41.78 -48.18 16.15
C GLN A 32 -41.20 -47.73 14.80
N GLU A 33 -40.95 -48.77 13.99
CA GLU A 33 -40.50 -48.74 12.60
C GLU A 33 -41.53 -48.09 11.67
N ASP A 34 -41.12 -47.41 10.60
CA ASP A 34 -41.22 -47.92 9.23
C ASP A 34 -40.99 -46.78 8.18
N SER A 35 -40.37 -47.26 7.10
CA SER A 35 -40.45 -46.84 5.69
C SER A 35 -39.63 -45.65 5.19
N GLU A 36 -38.71 -46.06 4.36
CA GLU A 36 -37.91 -45.35 3.39
C GLU A 36 -38.73 -44.44 2.46
N ASP A 37 -38.22 -43.24 2.19
CA ASP A 37 -38.17 -42.72 0.82
C ASP A 37 -37.03 -41.68 0.66
N PRO A 38 -36.14 -41.83 -0.33
CA PRO A 38 -34.99 -40.94 -0.53
C PRO A 38 -35.38 -39.86 -1.52
N LEU A 39 -35.23 -38.61 -1.17
CA LEU A 39 -35.02 -37.45 -1.98
C LEU A 39 -35.68 -36.20 -1.35
N SER A 40 -35.05 -35.70 -0.31
CA SER A 40 -35.18 -34.27 -0.01
C SER A 40 -33.80 -33.73 0.24
N ALA A 41 -33.34 -32.92 -0.70
CA ALA A 41 -32.18 -32.04 -0.52
C ALA A 41 -32.37 -31.27 0.80
N GLN A 42 -31.55 -31.57 1.78
CA GLN A 42 -31.52 -30.84 3.04
C GLN A 42 -31.30 -29.36 2.73
N PRO A 43 -32.12 -28.43 3.26
CA PRO A 43 -31.80 -27.03 3.23
C PRO A 43 -30.52 -26.87 4.06
N THR A 44 -29.43 -26.42 3.42
CA THR A 44 -28.24 -25.93 4.11
C THR A 44 -28.70 -25.01 5.22
N GLU A 45 -28.51 -25.43 6.48
CA GLU A 45 -28.74 -24.58 7.65
C GLU A 45 -28.05 -23.27 7.41
N LYS A 46 -28.81 -22.18 7.24
CA LYS A 46 -28.25 -20.81 7.21
C LYS A 46 -27.67 -20.57 8.58
N SER A 47 -26.38 -20.73 8.71
CA SER A 47 -25.68 -20.39 9.96
C SER A 47 -26.11 -18.98 10.37
N GLU A 48 -26.64 -18.82 11.57
CA GLU A 48 -27.04 -17.51 12.08
C GLU A 48 -25.85 -16.56 12.11
N ASN A 49 -26.05 -15.35 11.62
CA ASN A 49 -25.02 -14.30 11.66
C ASN A 49 -24.68 -13.94 13.11
N ARG A 50 -23.39 -13.94 13.48
CA ARG A 50 -22.93 -13.72 14.85
C ARG A 50 -21.81 -12.70 14.93
N GLY A 51 -21.70 -12.03 16.09
CA GLY A 51 -20.61 -11.11 16.38
C GLY A 51 -20.72 -9.73 15.71
N THR A 52 -19.74 -8.91 16.01
CA THR A 52 -19.60 -7.54 15.46
C THR A 52 -18.22 -7.40 14.87
N LEU A 53 -18.17 -7.01 13.60
CA LEU A 53 -16.94 -6.62 12.91
C LEU A 53 -16.84 -5.09 12.88
N ILE A 54 -15.80 -4.54 13.47
CA ILE A 54 -15.48 -3.10 13.37
C ILE A 54 -14.38 -2.95 12.33
N LEU A 55 -14.59 -2.12 11.32
CA LEU A 55 -13.62 -1.86 10.24
C LEU A 55 -13.14 -0.42 10.28
N ASP A 56 -11.84 -0.24 10.27
CA ASP A 56 -11.19 1.05 10.09
C ASP A 56 -10.01 0.95 9.13
N ALA A 57 -9.83 1.99 8.32
CA ALA A 57 -8.70 2.08 7.42
C ALA A 57 -7.69 3.10 7.92
N THR A 58 -6.45 2.69 7.98
CA THR A 58 -5.36 3.55 8.41
C THR A 58 -4.18 3.47 7.45
N CYS A 59 -3.19 4.35 7.63
CA CYS A 59 -1.91 4.26 6.94
C CYS A 59 -0.86 3.77 7.95
N CYS A 60 -0.13 2.72 7.57
CA CYS A 60 1.12 2.33 8.19
C CYS A 60 2.24 3.17 7.58
N PRO A 61 2.76 4.20 8.25
CA PRO A 61 3.77 5.08 7.67
C PRO A 61 5.08 4.33 7.44
N ALA A 62 5.72 4.59 6.30
CA ALA A 62 7.07 4.14 6.01
C ALA A 62 8.08 5.14 6.57
N ASP A 63 9.22 4.64 7.03
CA ASP A 63 10.35 5.47 7.45
C ASP A 63 11.10 6.01 6.22
N ILE A 64 10.60 7.09 5.66
CA ILE A 64 11.21 7.82 4.54
C ILE A 64 11.25 9.31 4.84
N HIS A 65 12.29 9.98 4.33
CA HIS A 65 12.29 11.44 4.34
C HIS A 65 11.11 11.97 3.52
N TYR A 66 10.53 13.10 3.96
CA TYR A 66 9.44 13.73 3.20
C TYR A 66 9.87 13.97 1.74
N PRO A 67 9.21 13.34 0.76
CA PRO A 67 9.67 13.32 -0.61
C PRO A 67 9.34 14.61 -1.33
N THR A 68 10.34 15.48 -1.47
CA THR A 68 10.27 16.61 -2.41
C THR A 68 10.92 16.21 -3.73
N ASP A 69 10.37 16.65 -4.87
CA ASP A 69 10.94 16.34 -6.18
C ASP A 69 12.41 16.78 -6.29
N ALA A 70 12.74 17.93 -5.75
CA ALA A 70 14.12 18.43 -5.73
C ALA A 70 15.04 17.56 -4.86
N GLY A 71 14.55 17.08 -3.72
CA GLY A 71 15.29 16.18 -2.82
C GLY A 71 15.54 14.82 -3.45
N LEU A 72 14.50 14.22 -4.03
CA LEU A 72 14.60 12.93 -4.72
C LEU A 72 15.60 12.97 -5.88
N LEU A 73 15.51 13.99 -6.73
CA LEU A 73 16.45 14.16 -7.84
C LEU A 73 17.87 14.46 -7.38
N ASN A 74 18.05 15.21 -6.29
CA ASN A 74 19.39 15.42 -5.74
C ASN A 74 19.99 14.12 -5.21
N HIS A 75 19.20 13.32 -4.48
CA HIS A 75 19.64 12.00 -3.99
C HIS A 75 19.96 11.05 -5.14
N ALA A 76 19.12 10.98 -6.18
CA ALA A 76 19.38 10.23 -7.40
C ALA A 76 20.72 10.63 -8.03
N ARG A 77 20.98 11.95 -8.18
CA ARG A 77 22.24 12.47 -8.74
C ARG A 77 23.44 11.99 -7.93
N GLU A 78 23.39 12.11 -6.60
CA GLU A 78 24.49 11.69 -5.73
C GLU A 78 24.79 10.19 -5.83
N LEU A 79 23.75 9.36 -5.96
CA LEU A 79 23.90 7.91 -6.16
C LEU A 79 24.54 7.59 -7.52
N VAL A 80 24.08 8.25 -8.60
CA VAL A 80 24.64 8.03 -9.94
C VAL A 80 26.10 8.49 -10.00
N GLU A 81 26.45 9.61 -9.36
CA GLU A 81 27.85 10.06 -9.23
C GLU A 81 28.72 9.02 -8.50
N LYS A 82 28.17 8.40 -7.42
CA LYS A 82 28.84 7.31 -6.70
C LYS A 82 29.03 6.07 -7.60
N MET A 83 28.03 5.74 -8.41
CA MET A 83 28.13 4.61 -9.35
C MET A 83 29.23 4.84 -10.39
N ILE A 84 29.34 6.07 -10.93
CA ILE A 84 30.46 6.43 -11.83
C ILE A 84 31.82 6.27 -11.12
N ASP A 85 31.90 6.68 -9.84
CA ASP A 85 33.14 6.53 -9.07
C ASP A 85 33.57 5.07 -8.94
N LEU A 86 32.61 4.15 -8.81
CA LEU A 86 32.88 2.70 -8.70
C LEU A 86 33.19 2.03 -10.05
N LEU A 87 32.55 2.48 -11.13
CA LEU A 87 32.74 1.89 -12.46
C LEU A 87 33.97 2.45 -13.20
N TYR A 88 34.36 3.69 -12.93
CA TYR A 88 35.45 4.36 -13.63
C TYR A 88 36.78 3.60 -13.61
N PRO A 89 37.24 2.97 -12.51
CA PRO A 89 38.50 2.23 -12.52
C PRO A 89 38.58 1.14 -13.60
N ALA A 90 37.43 0.53 -13.92
CA ALA A 90 37.32 -0.49 -14.99
C ALA A 90 37.10 0.11 -16.40
N ALA A 91 36.87 1.43 -16.48
CA ALA A 91 36.60 2.16 -17.71
C ALA A 91 37.75 3.10 -18.15
N ARG A 92 38.95 2.96 -17.56
CA ARG A 92 40.09 3.85 -17.82
C ARG A 92 40.53 3.86 -19.28
N ASP A 93 40.38 2.74 -19.99
CA ASP A 93 40.71 2.65 -21.40
C ASP A 93 39.77 3.49 -22.29
N LEU A 94 38.49 3.57 -21.87
CA LEU A 94 37.47 4.40 -22.53
C LEU A 94 37.60 5.87 -22.13
N TYR A 95 37.88 6.14 -20.84
CA TYR A 95 37.98 7.47 -20.27
C TYR A 95 39.37 7.64 -19.61
N PRO A 96 40.40 8.19 -20.31
CA PRO A 96 41.69 8.47 -19.70
C PRO A 96 41.56 9.42 -18.48
N GLU A 97 40.65 10.38 -18.57
CA GLU A 97 40.23 11.25 -17.46
C GLU A 97 38.79 10.91 -17.03
N LYS A 98 38.56 10.95 -15.71
CA LYS A 98 37.25 10.70 -15.16
C LYS A 98 36.21 11.69 -15.69
N PRO A 99 35.03 11.22 -16.14
CA PRO A 99 33.97 12.07 -16.64
C PRO A 99 33.55 13.14 -15.60
N ARG A 100 33.37 14.38 -16.06
CA ARG A 100 32.99 15.49 -15.20
C ARG A 100 31.52 15.43 -14.83
N THR A 101 31.22 15.11 -13.57
CA THR A 101 29.84 15.06 -13.03
C THR A 101 29.32 16.39 -12.52
N TYR A 102 30.19 17.43 -12.43
CA TYR A 102 29.87 18.77 -11.89
C TYR A 102 29.25 18.75 -10.47
N ARG A 103 29.55 17.73 -9.66
CA ARG A 103 28.97 17.48 -8.35
C ARG A 103 29.05 18.66 -7.38
N GLN A 104 30.15 19.37 -7.36
CA GLN A 104 30.30 20.54 -6.47
C GLN A 104 29.33 21.65 -6.85
N GLN A 105 29.18 21.93 -8.16
CA GLN A 105 28.29 22.97 -8.66
C GLN A 105 26.82 22.59 -8.44
N ALA A 106 26.46 21.33 -8.70
CA ALA A 106 25.13 20.79 -8.47
C ALA A 106 24.74 20.87 -6.99
N ARG A 107 25.65 20.43 -6.10
CA ARG A 107 25.46 20.52 -4.64
C ARG A 107 25.29 21.98 -4.18
N LYS A 108 26.12 22.90 -4.65
CA LYS A 108 26.00 24.32 -4.30
C LYS A 108 24.64 24.89 -4.70
N ARG A 109 24.16 24.58 -5.90
CA ARG A 109 22.84 25.01 -6.40
C ARG A 109 21.70 24.42 -5.58
N TYR A 110 21.76 23.12 -5.27
CA TYR A 110 20.76 22.45 -4.44
C TYR A 110 20.71 23.04 -3.02
N LEU A 111 21.86 23.21 -2.36
CA LEU A 111 21.93 23.80 -1.03
C LEU A 111 21.42 25.25 -1.00
N ALA A 112 21.70 26.04 -2.04
CA ALA A 112 21.16 27.40 -2.16
C ALA A 112 19.63 27.40 -2.30
N TYR A 113 19.07 26.38 -2.96
CA TYR A 113 17.63 26.20 -3.10
C TYR A 113 16.99 25.81 -1.75
N ILE A 114 17.43 24.72 -1.10
CA ILE A 114 16.79 24.22 0.13
C ILE A 114 16.90 25.17 1.33
N LYS A 115 17.87 26.07 1.36
CA LYS A 115 18.01 27.07 2.42
C LYS A 115 16.91 28.13 2.39
N LYS A 116 16.22 28.30 1.27
CA LYS A 116 15.12 29.26 1.16
C LYS A 116 13.86 28.67 1.78
N ARG A 117 13.13 29.48 2.53
CA ARG A 117 11.85 29.07 3.12
C ARG A 117 10.73 28.95 2.09
N THR A 118 10.77 29.79 1.05
CA THR A 118 9.76 29.82 -0.02
C THR A 118 10.46 29.82 -1.38
N HIS A 119 9.83 29.17 -2.36
CA HIS A 119 10.35 29.03 -3.71
C HIS A 119 9.32 29.51 -4.73
N THR A 120 9.79 30.20 -5.75
CA THR A 120 8.95 30.49 -6.91
C THR A 120 8.88 29.26 -7.82
N VAL A 121 7.80 29.15 -8.59
CA VAL A 121 7.63 28.08 -9.59
C VAL A 121 8.82 28.05 -10.57
N ARG A 122 9.33 29.21 -10.96
CA ARG A 122 10.49 29.32 -11.86
C ARG A 122 11.76 28.73 -11.24
N GLU A 123 12.05 29.04 -9.97
CA GLU A 123 13.21 28.51 -9.27
C GLU A 123 13.13 27.00 -9.11
N THR A 124 11.98 26.49 -8.68
CA THR A 124 11.74 25.05 -8.57
C THR A 124 11.97 24.36 -9.91
N ARG A 125 11.37 24.86 -10.99
CA ARG A 125 11.56 24.29 -12.33
C ARG A 125 12.99 24.32 -12.80
N MET A 126 13.77 25.38 -12.49
CA MET A 126 15.20 25.45 -12.82
C MET A 126 16.01 24.38 -12.09
N VAL A 127 15.73 24.14 -10.81
CA VAL A 127 16.43 23.13 -10.01
C VAL A 127 16.09 21.72 -10.49
N LEU A 128 14.81 21.43 -10.75
CA LEU A 128 14.37 20.14 -11.28
C LEU A 128 15.03 19.84 -12.63
N ARG A 129 14.95 20.78 -13.58
CA ARG A 129 15.58 20.63 -14.89
C ARG A 129 17.10 20.41 -14.78
N GLY A 130 17.77 21.19 -13.94
CA GLY A 130 19.22 21.05 -13.75
C GLY A 130 19.61 19.68 -13.23
N ASN A 131 18.92 19.16 -12.20
CA ASN A 131 19.18 17.83 -11.68
C ASN A 131 18.87 16.74 -12.69
N LEU A 132 17.74 16.81 -13.41
CA LEU A 132 17.40 15.86 -14.47
C LEU A 132 18.48 15.82 -15.57
N GLN A 133 18.99 16.97 -15.99
CA GLN A 133 20.07 17.04 -16.98
C GLN A 133 21.39 16.46 -16.45
N TYR A 134 21.72 16.68 -15.18
CA TYR A 134 22.90 16.06 -14.57
C TYR A 134 22.77 14.54 -14.52
N ILE A 135 21.64 14.01 -14.03
CA ILE A 135 21.40 12.57 -13.91
C ILE A 135 21.42 11.92 -15.29
N GLN A 136 20.71 12.50 -16.27
CA GLN A 136 20.65 11.96 -17.63
C GLN A 136 22.03 11.87 -18.28
N ARG A 137 22.85 12.90 -18.15
CA ARG A 137 24.22 12.90 -18.64
C ARG A 137 25.06 11.83 -17.95
N ASP A 138 24.95 11.72 -16.62
CA ASP A 138 25.74 10.82 -15.80
C ASP A 138 25.33 9.35 -16.03
N ILE A 139 24.02 9.07 -16.24
CA ILE A 139 23.55 7.77 -16.73
C ILE A 139 24.12 7.46 -18.10
N GLY A 140 24.18 8.42 -19.02
CA GLY A 140 24.79 8.25 -20.34
C GLY A 140 26.29 7.91 -20.27
N TYR A 141 27.03 8.34 -19.23
CA TYR A 141 28.39 7.84 -18.99
C TYR A 141 28.41 6.39 -18.56
N ILE A 142 27.51 5.96 -17.67
CA ILE A 142 27.39 4.57 -17.24
C ILE A 142 27.04 3.69 -18.44
N GLU A 143 26.07 4.09 -19.26
CA GLU A 143 25.67 3.33 -20.48
C GLU A 143 26.84 3.14 -21.44
N LYS A 144 27.65 4.17 -21.65
CA LYS A 144 28.86 4.06 -22.47
C LYS A 144 29.91 3.13 -21.86
N MET A 145 30.11 3.15 -20.55
CA MET A 145 31.00 2.21 -19.85
C MET A 145 30.53 0.77 -20.03
N VAL A 146 29.22 0.53 -19.88
CA VAL A 146 28.61 -0.80 -20.06
C VAL A 146 28.77 -1.26 -21.53
N ALA A 147 28.51 -0.40 -22.50
CA ALA A 147 28.72 -0.69 -23.92
C ALA A 147 30.17 -1.01 -24.24
N HIS A 148 31.13 -0.50 -23.49
CA HIS A 148 32.56 -0.80 -23.59
C HIS A 148 32.98 -2.07 -22.84
N GLY A 149 32.05 -2.80 -22.23
CA GLY A 149 32.29 -4.07 -21.54
C GLY A 149 32.45 -3.97 -20.01
N VAL A 150 32.25 -2.80 -19.40
CA VAL A 150 32.29 -2.66 -17.93
C VAL A 150 31.06 -3.34 -17.33
N SER A 151 31.27 -4.29 -16.44
CA SER A 151 30.18 -5.00 -15.78
C SER A 151 29.51 -4.18 -14.69
N LEU A 152 28.18 -4.11 -14.70
CA LEU A 152 27.39 -3.51 -13.62
C LEU A 152 27.43 -4.29 -12.29
N SER A 153 27.96 -5.53 -12.29
CA SER A 153 28.17 -6.30 -11.05
C SER A 153 29.11 -5.59 -10.06
N LEU A 154 29.98 -4.69 -10.55
CA LEU A 154 30.85 -3.85 -9.73
C LEU A 154 30.08 -2.89 -8.80
N LEU A 155 28.82 -2.60 -9.08
CA LEU A 155 27.96 -1.77 -8.24
C LEU A 155 27.46 -2.50 -7.00
N GLY A 156 27.47 -3.85 -7.01
CA GLY A 156 26.77 -4.66 -6.04
C GLY A 156 25.24 -4.56 -6.17
N ASN A 157 24.52 -5.46 -5.50
CA ASN A 157 23.08 -5.62 -5.67
C ASN A 157 22.27 -4.36 -5.28
N ASP A 158 22.66 -3.66 -4.24
CA ASP A 158 21.93 -2.48 -3.76
C ASP A 158 21.99 -1.32 -4.76
N LEU A 159 23.18 -0.93 -5.20
CA LEU A 159 23.31 0.17 -6.15
C LEU A 159 22.79 -0.19 -7.53
N TYR A 160 22.90 -1.46 -7.94
CA TYR A 160 22.30 -1.92 -9.20
C TYR A 160 20.77 -1.77 -9.18
N ARG A 161 20.10 -2.21 -8.11
CA ARG A 161 18.65 -1.99 -7.93
C ARG A 161 18.30 -0.50 -7.94
N LYS A 162 19.06 0.33 -7.22
CA LYS A 162 18.87 1.77 -7.18
C LYS A 162 19.05 2.42 -8.55
N LEU A 163 19.94 1.93 -9.38
CA LEU A 163 20.09 2.43 -10.77
C LEU A 163 18.79 2.27 -11.57
N LEU A 164 18.16 1.09 -11.49
CA LEU A 164 16.88 0.83 -12.16
C LEU A 164 15.75 1.73 -11.62
N VAL A 165 15.69 1.91 -10.31
CA VAL A 165 14.71 2.82 -9.67
C VAL A 165 14.96 4.28 -10.11
N ILE A 166 16.20 4.71 -10.20
CA ILE A 166 16.57 6.07 -10.63
C ILE A 166 16.19 6.32 -12.09
N GLN A 167 16.35 5.33 -12.98
CA GLN A 167 15.94 5.46 -14.37
C GLN A 167 14.42 5.69 -14.48
N GLU A 168 13.62 4.91 -13.75
CA GLU A 168 12.16 5.10 -13.72
C GLU A 168 11.77 6.41 -13.04
N LEU A 169 12.39 6.76 -11.91
CA LEU A 169 12.18 8.06 -11.26
C LEU A 169 12.44 9.23 -12.21
N CYS A 170 13.54 9.18 -12.97
CA CYS A 170 13.87 10.24 -13.93
C CYS A 170 12.86 10.31 -15.07
N ARG A 171 12.37 9.17 -15.56
CA ARG A 171 11.30 9.12 -16.57
C ARG A 171 10.04 9.81 -16.04
N GLN A 172 9.60 9.45 -14.83
CA GLN A 172 8.42 10.03 -14.18
C GLN A 172 8.58 11.53 -13.94
N GLN A 173 9.72 11.95 -13.40
CA GLN A 173 10.00 13.35 -13.09
C GLN A 173 10.13 14.22 -14.36
N TRP A 174 10.67 13.64 -15.45
CA TRP A 174 10.71 14.32 -16.74
C TRP A 174 9.32 14.51 -17.35
N ASP A 175 8.49 13.46 -17.29
CA ASP A 175 7.11 13.53 -17.76
C ASP A 175 6.29 14.58 -16.98
N MET A 176 6.36 14.58 -15.64
CA MET A 176 5.73 15.58 -14.79
C MET A 176 6.26 16.99 -15.07
N TYR A 177 7.57 17.13 -15.32
CA TYR A 177 8.18 18.40 -15.66
C TYR A 177 7.63 18.96 -16.98
N VAL A 178 7.53 18.13 -18.02
CA VAL A 178 7.03 18.53 -19.35
C VAL A 178 5.54 18.87 -19.28
N ARG A 179 4.74 18.03 -18.65
CA ARG A 179 3.28 18.24 -18.51
C ARG A 179 2.92 19.33 -17.51
N LYS A 180 3.88 19.88 -16.76
CA LYS A 180 3.64 20.82 -15.66
C LYS A 180 2.67 20.25 -14.61
N SER A 181 2.70 18.96 -14.37
CA SER A 181 1.90 18.22 -13.41
C SER A 181 2.74 17.76 -12.24
N HIS A 182 2.10 17.59 -11.06
CA HIS A 182 2.70 16.92 -9.90
C HIS A 182 2.10 15.52 -9.70
N GLN A 183 1.30 15.04 -10.64
CA GLN A 183 0.61 13.76 -10.59
C GLN A 183 1.09 12.86 -11.71
N ILE A 184 1.42 11.64 -11.36
CA ILE A 184 1.72 10.54 -12.26
C ILE A 184 1.30 9.24 -11.57
N GLU A 185 0.89 8.25 -12.35
CA GLU A 185 0.56 6.92 -11.86
C GLU A 185 1.81 6.25 -11.28
N ASP A 186 1.64 5.47 -10.23
CA ASP A 186 2.71 4.75 -9.52
C ASP A 186 3.92 5.62 -9.12
N ARG A 187 3.63 6.87 -8.75
CA ARG A 187 4.66 7.86 -8.42
C ARG A 187 5.68 7.34 -7.42
N SER A 188 6.94 7.31 -7.82
CA SER A 188 8.07 6.99 -6.96
C SER A 188 8.34 8.13 -5.97
N VAL A 189 8.36 7.82 -4.68
CA VAL A 189 8.59 8.77 -3.58
C VAL A 189 9.83 8.44 -2.75
N SER A 190 10.45 7.30 -2.98
CA SER A 190 11.70 6.88 -2.35
C SER A 190 12.53 6.03 -3.30
N ILE A 191 13.85 6.22 -3.33
CA ILE A 191 14.79 5.40 -4.09
C ILE A 191 15.14 4.14 -3.30
N ASP A 192 15.24 4.28 -1.98
CA ASP A 192 15.58 3.18 -1.08
C ASP A 192 14.42 2.23 -0.84
N GLN A 193 13.19 2.77 -0.83
CA GLN A 193 11.93 2.03 -0.66
C GLN A 193 10.97 2.29 -1.84
N PRO A 194 11.25 1.74 -3.04
CA PRO A 194 10.52 2.06 -4.27
C PRO A 194 9.06 1.56 -4.29
N HIS A 195 8.67 0.71 -3.36
CA HIS A 195 7.30 0.23 -3.18
C HIS A 195 6.39 1.23 -2.44
N VAL A 196 6.98 2.18 -1.69
CA VAL A 196 6.19 3.18 -0.95
C VAL A 196 5.45 4.11 -1.91
N ARG A 197 4.19 4.39 -1.59
CA ARG A 197 3.31 5.26 -2.39
C ARG A 197 2.72 6.38 -1.54
N PRO A 198 2.32 7.49 -2.16
CA PRO A 198 1.57 8.54 -1.49
C PRO A 198 0.12 8.10 -1.26
N ILE A 199 -0.32 8.11 -0.02
CA ILE A 199 -1.69 7.81 0.40
C ILE A 199 -2.39 9.12 0.76
N VAL A 200 -3.32 9.54 -0.09
CA VAL A 200 -4.10 10.77 0.13
C VAL A 200 -5.25 10.45 1.07
N ARG A 201 -5.27 11.07 2.25
CA ARG A 201 -6.30 10.87 3.27
C ARG A 201 -7.16 12.11 3.55
N GLY A 202 -6.81 13.26 3.01
CA GLY A 202 -7.58 14.50 3.20
C GLY A 202 -7.64 15.05 4.63
N LYS A 203 -6.77 14.57 5.54
CA LYS A 203 -6.69 15.10 6.91
C LYS A 203 -6.17 16.54 6.91
N ALA A 204 -6.77 17.39 7.75
CA ALA A 204 -6.32 18.76 7.96
C ALA A 204 -4.92 18.78 8.52
N GLY A 205 -3.90 19.18 8.00
CA GLY A 205 -2.51 19.24 8.49
C GLY A 205 -1.56 18.23 7.86
N CYS A 206 -2.02 17.03 7.50
CA CYS A 206 -1.24 16.05 6.74
C CYS A 206 -2.11 15.37 5.69
N PRO A 207 -2.34 16.02 4.53
CA PRO A 207 -3.27 15.49 3.52
C PRO A 207 -2.74 14.23 2.82
N THR A 208 -1.42 14.02 2.83
CA THR A 208 -0.76 12.87 2.19
C THR A 208 0.19 12.20 3.19
N GLU A 209 0.00 10.93 3.40
CA GLU A 209 0.88 10.03 4.16
C GLU A 209 1.64 9.14 3.17
N PHE A 210 2.80 8.61 3.57
CA PHE A 210 3.64 7.74 2.73
C PHE A 210 3.81 6.42 3.43
N GLY A 211 3.31 5.35 2.83
CA GLY A 211 3.33 4.03 3.47
C GLY A 211 2.35 3.05 2.83
N ALA A 212 1.94 2.04 3.58
CA ALA A 212 0.91 1.10 3.18
C ALA A 212 -0.47 1.53 3.72
N LYS A 213 -1.50 1.46 2.90
CA LYS A 213 -2.88 1.56 3.36
C LYS A 213 -3.33 0.21 3.88
N VAL A 214 -3.82 0.17 5.10
CA VAL A 214 -4.28 -1.05 5.75
C VAL A 214 -5.73 -0.92 6.20
N ILE A 215 -6.48 -2.03 6.14
CA ILE A 215 -7.77 -2.18 6.79
C ILE A 215 -7.57 -3.11 7.98
N ALA A 216 -7.88 -2.60 9.16
CA ALA A 216 -7.94 -3.36 10.38
C ALA A 216 -9.39 -3.74 10.69
N GLY A 217 -9.63 -5.01 11.01
CA GLY A 217 -10.87 -5.51 11.57
C GLY A 217 -10.70 -5.74 13.07
N LEU A 218 -11.64 -5.28 13.89
CA LEU A 218 -11.68 -5.61 15.31
C LEU A 218 -12.87 -6.52 15.58
N VAL A 219 -12.61 -7.68 16.17
CA VAL A 219 -13.61 -8.70 16.51
C VAL A 219 -13.39 -9.14 17.93
N SER A 220 -14.38 -8.99 18.79
CA SER A 220 -14.30 -9.40 20.21
C SER A 220 -13.05 -8.88 20.95
N GLY A 221 -12.56 -7.69 20.60
CA GLY A 221 -11.36 -7.08 21.19
C GLY A 221 -10.04 -7.45 20.52
N TYR A 222 -10.03 -8.33 19.53
CA TYR A 222 -8.84 -8.74 18.79
C TYR A 222 -8.76 -8.04 17.43
N ALA A 223 -7.57 -7.57 17.08
CA ALA A 223 -7.33 -6.88 15.82
C ALA A 223 -6.82 -7.84 14.75
N PHE A 224 -7.43 -7.79 13.58
CA PHE A 224 -7.08 -8.58 12.39
C PHE A 224 -6.63 -7.65 11.27
N LEU A 225 -5.60 -8.06 10.52
CA LEU A 225 -5.23 -7.38 9.29
C LEU A 225 -6.08 -7.93 8.14
N MET A 226 -7.10 -7.17 7.73
CA MET A 226 -8.01 -7.57 6.65
C MET A 226 -7.44 -7.28 5.26
N LYS A 227 -6.68 -6.18 5.12
CA LYS A 227 -6.06 -5.81 3.84
C LYS A 227 -4.86 -4.91 4.07
N ALA A 228 -3.81 -5.12 3.28
CA ALA A 228 -2.68 -4.21 3.20
C ALA A 228 -2.27 -4.02 1.73
N ASP A 229 -2.10 -2.76 1.30
CA ASP A 229 -1.63 -2.44 -0.05
C ASP A 229 -0.80 -1.16 0.00
N TRP A 230 0.23 -1.10 -0.83
CA TRP A 230 1.02 0.11 -1.00
C TRP A 230 0.31 1.16 -1.85
N ASN A 231 -0.61 0.74 -2.71
CA ASN A 231 -1.44 1.64 -3.49
C ASN A 231 -2.66 2.10 -2.70
N ASN A 232 -3.11 3.32 -2.97
CA ASN A 232 -4.36 3.78 -2.41
C ASN A 232 -5.54 3.06 -3.07
N TYR A 233 -6.45 2.53 -2.26
CA TYR A 233 -7.65 1.83 -2.72
C TYR A 233 -8.91 2.38 -2.05
N SER A 234 -10.07 2.12 -2.67
CA SER A 234 -11.36 2.50 -2.11
C SER A 234 -11.76 1.56 -0.97
N GLU A 235 -12.02 2.12 0.20
CA GLU A 235 -12.49 1.39 1.38
C GLU A 235 -13.84 0.71 1.14
N SER A 236 -14.74 1.41 0.44
CA SER A 236 -16.04 0.87 0.07
C SER A 236 -15.95 -0.44 -0.75
N ARG A 237 -15.00 -0.54 -1.67
CA ARG A 237 -14.80 -1.75 -2.48
C ARG A 237 -14.22 -2.91 -1.68
N SER A 238 -13.55 -2.63 -0.57
CA SER A 238 -12.90 -3.65 0.26
C SER A 238 -13.83 -4.22 1.35
N LEU A 239 -15.03 -3.67 1.55
CA LEU A 239 -15.97 -4.15 2.56
C LEU A 239 -16.35 -5.62 2.33
N LYS A 240 -16.71 -5.97 1.10
CA LYS A 240 -17.15 -7.34 0.76
C LYS A 240 -16.04 -8.35 1.06
N GLN A 241 -14.80 -8.04 0.65
CA GLN A 241 -13.65 -8.90 0.91
C GLN A 241 -13.45 -9.11 2.42
N ALA A 242 -13.45 -8.05 3.23
CA ALA A 242 -13.27 -8.14 4.69
C ALA A 242 -14.38 -8.97 5.37
N VAL A 243 -15.61 -8.91 4.85
CA VAL A 243 -16.73 -9.69 5.39
C VAL A 243 -16.64 -11.17 5.00
N GLU A 244 -16.19 -11.48 3.78
CA GLU A 244 -15.92 -12.86 3.37
C GLU A 244 -14.75 -13.47 4.17
N GLU A 245 -13.67 -12.72 4.40
CA GLU A 245 -12.56 -13.16 5.26
C GLU A 245 -13.03 -13.41 6.71
N TYR A 246 -13.94 -12.57 7.23
CA TYR A 246 -14.56 -12.83 8.53
C TYR A 246 -15.30 -14.17 8.54
N LYS A 247 -16.12 -14.45 7.49
CA LYS A 247 -16.84 -15.73 7.38
C LYS A 247 -15.90 -16.92 7.26
N GLU A 248 -14.83 -16.80 6.46
CA GLU A 248 -13.82 -17.86 6.33
C GLU A 248 -13.14 -18.16 7.67
N THR A 249 -12.85 -17.12 8.45
CA THR A 249 -12.18 -17.27 9.75
C THR A 249 -13.09 -17.82 10.84
N PHE A 250 -14.36 -17.39 10.90
CA PHE A 250 -15.28 -17.71 12.00
C PHE A 250 -16.39 -18.69 11.63
N GLY A 251 -16.55 -19.05 10.35
CA GLY A 251 -17.57 -20.00 9.87
C GLY A 251 -18.96 -19.38 9.67
N PHE A 252 -19.18 -18.11 10.01
CA PHE A 252 -20.45 -17.39 9.89
C PHE A 252 -20.23 -15.92 9.54
N TYR A 253 -21.25 -15.28 8.98
CA TYR A 253 -21.20 -13.83 8.73
C TYR A 253 -21.35 -13.01 10.02
N PRO A 254 -20.80 -11.80 10.08
CA PRO A 254 -21.03 -10.91 11.21
C PRO A 254 -22.51 -10.47 11.26
N LYS A 255 -23.09 -10.39 12.45
CA LYS A 255 -24.45 -9.84 12.64
C LYS A 255 -24.45 -8.31 12.41
N THR A 256 -23.39 -7.65 12.80
CA THR A 256 -23.27 -6.19 12.69
C THR A 256 -21.87 -5.80 12.19
N ILE A 257 -21.81 -4.84 11.27
CA ILE A 257 -20.58 -4.19 10.83
C ILE A 257 -20.62 -2.73 11.27
N LEU A 258 -19.58 -2.30 12.00
CA LEU A 258 -19.34 -0.92 12.36
C LEU A 258 -18.18 -0.39 11.50
N ALA A 259 -18.46 0.58 10.65
CA ALA A 259 -17.46 1.13 9.73
C ALA A 259 -17.62 2.63 9.53
N ASP A 260 -16.54 3.32 9.16
CA ASP A 260 -16.57 4.76 8.88
C ASP A 260 -17.39 5.07 7.60
N ARG A 261 -17.69 6.36 7.41
CA ARG A 261 -18.50 6.89 6.29
C ARG A 261 -17.98 6.51 4.90
N ALA A 262 -16.71 6.14 4.78
CA ALA A 262 -16.10 5.73 3.52
C ALA A 262 -16.56 4.34 3.04
N TYR A 263 -17.06 3.48 3.93
CA TYR A 263 -17.48 2.11 3.62
C TYR A 263 -18.95 1.99 3.14
N PRO A 264 -19.94 2.62 3.79
CA PRO A 264 -21.32 2.51 3.39
C PRO A 264 -21.59 3.19 2.06
N GLY A 265 -22.01 2.42 1.07
CA GLY A 265 -22.54 2.86 -0.21
C GLY A 265 -23.82 2.09 -0.50
N ARG A 266 -24.64 2.55 -1.46
CA ARG A 266 -25.92 1.88 -1.78
C ARG A 266 -25.72 0.40 -2.12
N GLU A 267 -24.68 0.07 -2.85
CA GLU A 267 -24.34 -1.30 -3.21
C GLU A 267 -24.01 -2.15 -1.97
N ASN A 268 -23.15 -1.64 -1.08
CA ASN A 268 -22.77 -2.32 0.15
C ASN A 268 -23.96 -2.50 1.11
N TRP A 269 -24.84 -1.50 1.20
CA TRP A 269 -26.08 -1.59 1.97
C TRP A 269 -26.98 -2.72 1.47
N LEU A 270 -27.24 -2.77 0.15
CA LEU A 270 -28.08 -3.79 -0.45
C LEU A 270 -27.47 -5.19 -0.26
N TRP A 271 -26.16 -5.30 -0.45
CA TRP A 271 -25.45 -6.57 -0.26
C TRP A 271 -25.47 -7.05 1.20
N CYS A 272 -25.16 -6.20 2.16
CA CYS A 272 -25.26 -6.55 3.58
C CYS A 272 -26.69 -6.94 3.97
N THR A 273 -27.70 -6.20 3.49
CA THR A 273 -29.11 -6.53 3.76
C THR A 273 -29.50 -7.89 3.20
N SER A 274 -29.02 -8.26 2.01
CA SER A 274 -29.30 -9.57 1.42
C SER A 274 -28.72 -10.75 2.22
N LEU A 275 -27.65 -10.49 2.99
CA LEU A 275 -27.02 -11.45 3.89
C LEU A 275 -27.55 -11.37 5.34
N GLY A 276 -28.51 -10.49 5.62
CA GLY A 276 -29.01 -10.28 6.99
C GLY A 276 -28.00 -9.55 7.90
N ILE A 277 -27.02 -8.86 7.35
CA ILE A 277 -25.99 -8.13 8.08
C ILE A 277 -26.43 -6.68 8.31
N ARG A 278 -26.35 -6.20 9.54
CA ARG A 278 -26.58 -4.81 9.86
C ARG A 278 -25.30 -3.99 9.63
N LEU A 279 -25.27 -3.19 8.57
CA LEU A 279 -24.19 -2.22 8.33
C LEU A 279 -24.52 -0.91 9.05
N SER A 280 -23.66 -0.45 9.98
CA SER A 280 -23.80 0.86 10.61
C SER A 280 -23.12 1.94 9.79
N GLY A 281 -23.75 3.08 9.72
CA GLY A 281 -23.27 4.28 9.03
C GLY A 281 -24.37 5.31 8.91
N PRO A 282 -24.05 6.54 8.51
CA PRO A 282 -25.08 7.55 8.28
C PRO A 282 -26.02 7.07 7.17
N ARG A 283 -27.32 7.31 7.36
CA ARG A 283 -28.34 7.02 6.34
C ARG A 283 -27.95 7.65 5.01
N LEU A 284 -28.12 6.90 3.93
CA LEU A 284 -27.90 7.39 2.57
C LEU A 284 -29.06 8.33 2.20
N GLY A 285 -28.73 9.54 1.78
CA GLY A 285 -29.71 10.51 1.27
C GLY A 285 -29.67 11.84 2.03
N ARG A 286 -30.55 12.75 1.59
CA ARG A 286 -30.73 14.05 2.22
C ARG A 286 -31.47 13.84 3.55
N LYS A 287 -30.99 14.48 4.66
CA LYS A 287 -31.73 14.49 5.93
C LYS A 287 -33.15 14.96 5.69
N SER A 288 -34.11 14.26 6.30
CA SER A 288 -35.50 14.72 6.29
C SER A 288 -35.64 16.09 6.98
N ALA A 289 -36.71 16.82 6.68
CA ALA A 289 -36.93 18.12 7.27
C ALA A 289 -37.12 18.04 8.80
N GLU A 290 -37.47 16.86 9.33
CA GLU A 290 -37.66 16.59 10.77
C GLU A 290 -36.35 16.26 11.50
N GLU A 291 -35.24 15.95 10.77
CA GLU A 291 -33.91 15.67 11.34
C GLU A 291 -32.97 16.90 11.29
N LYS A 292 -33.49 18.07 10.88
CA LYS A 292 -32.77 19.35 10.88
C LYS A 292 -33.11 20.15 12.12
#